data_9eafe08358fba2f80356c45d66d2d94a
#
_entry.id   9eafe08358fba2f80356c45d66d2d94a
#
_cell.length_a   1.000
_cell.length_b   1.000
_cell.length_c   1.000
_cell.angle_alpha   90.00
_cell.angle_beta   90.00
_cell.angle_gamma   90.00
#
_symmetry.space_group_name_H-M   'P 1'
#
loop_
_entity.id
_entity.type
_entity.pdbx_description
1 polymer ?
#
loop_
_entity_poly.entity_id
_entity_poly.type
_entity_poly.pdbx_seq_one_letter_code
_entity_poly.pdbx_strand_id
1 'polypeptide(L)'
;MHSEAVRLLRVSSSQTPVAAASDQPPPTRSVTITDSPDAASWDAFVQAHPEATGYHLWAWRDVFRQAFGHETIYLAATRGAVIVGILPIVVLDTWVFGRFGVSLPFVNYGGVVSSEDEAARALVEEASRIAAARRWKHLEIRHLDQRFPQLAPKHHKVAMYLPLAADETRLFEQIDRKVRNLVRKAQKNNFDTAQGGVERLGEFYQVFARNMRDLGTPVYAPSFFEAVLRAFPDRARLHLVLDKAAPVAASLTFAWRDMVEVPWASSLKEYRAQSPNMLLYWEMLRTAVADGHKTFDFGRSTPDEGTFQFKRQWGAEPRPMCWEYWLPAGQSLPDQSPKNSKFATAISLWQKLPLGVANAVGPHIVRGIP
;
A
#
# COMPACT_ATOMS: atom_id res chain seq x y z
N MET A 1 40.20 -84.43 42.32
CA MET A 1 38.88 -85.06 42.10
C MET A 1 38.01 -84.08 41.35
N HIS A 2 37.47 -84.54 40.22
CA HIS A 2 36.46 -84.05 39.32
C HIS A 2 36.64 -82.70 38.65
N SER A 3 37.06 -82.88 37.43
CA SER A 3 36.95 -81.97 36.29
C SER A 3 35.53 -81.95 35.77
N GLU A 4 35.02 -80.78 35.45
CA GLU A 4 33.90 -80.68 34.52
C GLU A 4 34.18 -79.58 33.46
N ALA A 5 34.20 -80.01 32.23
CA ALA A 5 34.42 -79.23 31.04
C ALA A 5 33.14 -78.47 30.62
N VAL A 6 33.23 -77.18 30.52
CA VAL A 6 32.14 -76.36 29.92
C VAL A 6 32.43 -76.08 28.43
N ARG A 7 31.55 -76.55 27.58
CA ARG A 7 31.59 -76.49 26.14
C ARG A 7 31.08 -75.07 25.67
N LEU A 8 32.00 -74.29 25.13
CA LEU A 8 31.65 -73.00 24.51
C LEU A 8 30.91 -73.18 23.15
N LEU A 9 29.64 -72.81 23.14
CA LEU A 9 28.87 -72.69 21.90
C LEU A 9 29.23 -71.31 21.24
N ARG A 10 29.83 -71.34 20.06
CA ARG A 10 29.99 -70.17 19.19
C ARG A 10 28.64 -69.84 18.58
N VAL A 11 28.01 -68.72 18.93
CA VAL A 11 26.91 -68.11 18.22
C VAL A 11 27.50 -67.24 17.12
N SER A 12 27.28 -67.63 15.88
CA SER A 12 27.60 -66.85 14.68
C SER A 12 26.57 -65.73 14.51
N SER A 13 26.95 -64.49 14.83
CA SER A 13 26.14 -63.32 14.54
C SER A 13 26.34 -62.89 13.10
N SER A 14 25.37 -63.24 12.23
CA SER A 14 25.24 -62.64 10.91
C SER A 14 24.84 -61.16 11.04
N GLN A 15 25.78 -60.25 10.89
CA GLN A 15 25.52 -58.83 10.72
C GLN A 15 25.00 -58.60 9.30
N THR A 16 23.71 -58.29 9.16
CA THR A 16 23.15 -57.71 7.96
C THR A 16 23.69 -56.28 7.81
N PRO A 17 24.23 -55.86 6.68
CA PRO A 17 24.69 -54.49 6.52
C PRO A 17 23.45 -53.55 6.53
N VAL A 18 23.35 -52.68 7.52
CA VAL A 18 22.43 -51.54 7.49
C VAL A 18 22.92 -50.63 6.38
N ALA A 19 22.12 -50.50 5.33
CA ALA A 19 22.37 -49.55 4.26
C ALA A 19 22.43 -48.14 4.90
N ALA A 20 23.58 -47.50 4.76
CA ALA A 20 23.74 -46.09 5.13
C ALA A 20 22.74 -45.28 4.31
N ALA A 21 21.74 -44.75 4.98
CA ALA A 21 20.85 -43.73 4.38
C ALA A 21 21.75 -42.59 3.93
N SER A 22 21.77 -42.31 2.64
CA SER A 22 22.49 -41.18 2.07
C SER A 22 21.89 -39.89 2.67
N ASP A 23 22.69 -39.21 3.47
CA ASP A 23 22.40 -37.90 4.09
C ASP A 23 22.52 -36.78 3.03
N GLN A 24 21.94 -36.99 1.85
CA GLN A 24 21.79 -35.94 0.87
C GLN A 24 20.51 -35.18 1.22
N PRO A 25 20.61 -33.87 1.49
CA PRO A 25 19.41 -33.06 1.62
C PRO A 25 18.56 -33.24 0.36
N PRO A 26 17.22 -33.29 0.49
CA PRO A 26 16.34 -33.44 -0.66
C PRO A 26 16.68 -32.37 -1.69
N PRO A 27 16.67 -32.69 -3.00
CA PRO A 27 17.06 -31.73 -4.03
C PRO A 27 16.19 -30.47 -3.86
N THR A 28 16.86 -29.34 -3.61
CA THR A 28 16.21 -28.03 -3.51
C THR A 28 15.47 -27.80 -4.82
N ARG A 29 14.13 -27.89 -4.79
CA ARG A 29 13.31 -27.63 -5.98
C ARG A 29 13.61 -26.24 -6.49
N SER A 30 13.84 -26.07 -7.78
CA SER A 30 14.08 -24.76 -8.40
C SER A 30 12.89 -23.82 -8.20
N VAL A 31 13.18 -22.52 -8.12
CA VAL A 31 12.12 -21.49 -8.12
C VAL A 31 11.46 -21.47 -9.50
N THR A 32 10.14 -21.44 -9.49
CA THR A 32 9.31 -21.34 -10.71
C THR A 32 8.39 -20.13 -10.59
N ILE A 33 8.22 -19.36 -11.67
CA ILE A 33 7.31 -18.21 -11.70
C ILE A 33 6.00 -18.61 -12.37
N THR A 34 4.88 -18.21 -11.77
CA THR A 34 3.53 -18.34 -12.36
C THR A 34 2.82 -16.98 -12.34
N ASP A 35 2.02 -16.73 -13.37
CA ASP A 35 1.12 -15.57 -13.47
C ASP A 35 -0.35 -15.90 -13.12
N SER A 36 -0.58 -17.13 -12.71
CA SER A 36 -1.90 -17.67 -12.37
C SER A 36 -1.88 -18.34 -10.98
N PRO A 37 -1.43 -17.65 -9.93
CA PRO A 37 -1.43 -18.20 -8.58
C PRO A 37 -2.86 -18.35 -8.05
N ASP A 38 -3.04 -19.32 -7.14
CA ASP A 38 -4.27 -19.47 -6.39
C ASP A 38 -4.42 -18.34 -5.37
N ALA A 39 -5.61 -17.73 -5.30
CA ALA A 39 -5.91 -16.60 -4.44
C ALA A 39 -5.74 -16.89 -2.94
N ALA A 40 -6.15 -18.08 -2.50
CA ALA A 40 -6.05 -18.46 -1.09
C ALA A 40 -4.59 -18.68 -0.68
N SER A 41 -3.79 -19.34 -1.54
CA SER A 41 -2.34 -19.52 -1.33
C SER A 41 -1.59 -18.20 -1.34
N TRP A 42 -1.99 -17.26 -2.20
CA TRP A 42 -1.45 -15.89 -2.24
C TRP A 42 -1.73 -15.15 -0.92
N ASP A 43 -2.97 -15.10 -0.47
CA ASP A 43 -3.34 -14.41 0.76
C ASP A 43 -2.75 -15.08 2.00
N ALA A 44 -2.60 -16.40 2.02
CA ALA A 44 -1.90 -17.11 3.08
C ALA A 44 -0.43 -16.68 3.18
N PHE A 45 0.28 -16.53 2.02
CA PHE A 45 1.64 -16.00 2.00
C PHE A 45 1.69 -14.54 2.49
N VAL A 46 0.77 -13.68 2.04
CA VAL A 46 0.67 -12.27 2.50
C VAL A 46 0.45 -12.19 4.01
N GLN A 47 -0.42 -13.03 4.56
CA GLN A 47 -0.68 -13.05 6.01
C GLN A 47 0.54 -13.51 6.82
N ALA A 48 1.30 -14.47 6.30
CA ALA A 48 2.45 -15.03 7.00
C ALA A 48 3.71 -14.15 6.89
N HIS A 49 3.90 -13.42 5.77
CA HIS A 49 5.15 -12.72 5.51
C HIS A 49 5.21 -11.35 6.20
N PRO A 50 6.25 -11.05 7.03
CA PRO A 50 6.31 -9.83 7.85
C PRO A 50 6.37 -8.54 7.03
N GLU A 51 7.01 -8.54 5.86
CA GLU A 51 7.15 -7.36 4.99
C GLU A 51 5.91 -7.10 4.12
N ALA A 52 4.95 -8.03 4.08
CA ALA A 52 3.74 -7.82 3.31
C ALA A 52 2.86 -6.74 3.95
N THR A 53 2.32 -5.87 3.11
CA THR A 53 1.33 -4.86 3.49
C THR A 53 -0.07 -5.30 3.12
N GLY A 54 -1.08 -4.64 3.66
CA GLY A 54 -2.48 -4.91 3.28
C GLY A 54 -2.78 -4.67 1.81
N TYR A 55 -1.91 -3.94 1.11
CA TYR A 55 -2.03 -3.73 -0.34
C TYR A 55 -1.63 -4.96 -1.16
N HIS A 56 -0.89 -5.92 -0.59
CA HIS A 56 -0.58 -7.18 -1.26
C HIS A 56 -1.72 -8.20 -1.25
N LEU A 57 -2.82 -7.96 -0.52
CA LEU A 57 -3.98 -8.85 -0.50
C LEU A 57 -4.58 -9.00 -1.90
N TRP A 58 -5.00 -10.24 -2.21
CA TRP A 58 -5.54 -10.60 -3.53
C TRP A 58 -6.71 -9.72 -3.97
N ALA A 59 -7.56 -9.31 -3.06
CA ALA A 59 -8.76 -8.54 -3.36
C ALA A 59 -8.46 -7.19 -4.06
N TRP A 60 -7.26 -6.62 -3.92
CA TRP A 60 -6.85 -5.42 -4.67
C TRP A 60 -6.83 -5.65 -6.18
N ARG A 61 -6.54 -6.89 -6.62
CA ARG A 61 -6.63 -7.26 -8.03
C ARG A 61 -8.00 -6.94 -8.62
N ASP A 62 -9.06 -7.33 -7.89
CA ASP A 62 -10.43 -7.13 -8.33
C ASP A 62 -10.87 -5.67 -8.17
N VAL A 63 -10.40 -4.96 -7.13
CA VAL A 63 -10.61 -3.51 -6.97
C VAL A 63 -10.10 -2.76 -8.20
N PHE A 64 -8.86 -3.00 -8.66
CA PHE A 64 -8.31 -2.31 -9.83
C PHE A 64 -9.02 -2.68 -11.14
N ARG A 65 -9.42 -3.93 -11.29
CA ARG A 65 -10.16 -4.39 -12.46
C ARG A 65 -11.57 -3.79 -12.53
N GLN A 66 -12.29 -3.80 -11.43
CA GLN A 66 -13.67 -3.29 -11.36
C GLN A 66 -13.73 -1.77 -11.46
N ALA A 67 -12.86 -1.07 -10.71
CA ALA A 67 -12.91 0.38 -10.65
C ALA A 67 -12.35 1.09 -11.89
N PHE A 68 -11.32 0.52 -12.50
CA PHE A 68 -10.58 1.18 -13.59
C PHE A 68 -10.54 0.37 -14.89
N GLY A 69 -10.91 -0.89 -14.88
CA GLY A 69 -10.79 -1.78 -16.04
C GLY A 69 -9.32 -2.09 -16.40
N HIS A 70 -8.39 -1.94 -15.44
CA HIS A 70 -6.97 -2.21 -15.69
C HIS A 70 -6.69 -3.71 -15.79
N GLU A 71 -5.78 -4.07 -16.68
CA GLU A 71 -5.16 -5.39 -16.70
C GLU A 71 -4.29 -5.55 -15.44
N THR A 72 -4.35 -6.71 -14.81
CA THR A 72 -3.56 -7.04 -13.63
C THR A 72 -2.75 -8.30 -13.89
N ILE A 73 -1.45 -8.27 -13.55
CA ILE A 73 -0.53 -9.39 -13.64
C ILE A 73 -0.01 -9.64 -12.23
N TYR A 74 -0.42 -10.75 -11.63
CA TYR A 74 -0.01 -11.14 -10.29
C TYR A 74 0.96 -12.30 -10.39
N LEU A 75 2.26 -12.02 -10.22
CA LEU A 75 3.32 -13.03 -10.32
C LEU A 75 3.59 -13.65 -8.96
N ALA A 76 3.65 -14.97 -8.91
CA ALA A 76 4.11 -15.70 -7.74
C ALA A 76 5.35 -16.54 -8.08
N ALA A 77 6.35 -16.48 -7.21
CA ALA A 77 7.47 -17.40 -7.20
C ALA A 77 7.13 -18.58 -6.29
N THR A 78 7.31 -19.80 -6.78
CA THR A 78 6.97 -21.02 -6.05
C THR A 78 8.16 -21.97 -5.95
N ARG A 79 8.23 -22.72 -4.83
CA ARG A 79 9.06 -23.92 -4.67
C ARG A 79 8.14 -25.13 -4.55
N GLY A 80 7.97 -25.86 -5.63
CA GLY A 80 6.92 -26.86 -5.71
C GLY A 80 5.55 -26.21 -5.63
N ALA A 81 4.74 -26.57 -4.64
CA ALA A 81 3.39 -26.00 -4.44
C ALA A 81 3.36 -24.77 -3.51
N VAL A 82 4.50 -24.39 -2.92
CA VAL A 82 4.55 -23.33 -1.89
C VAL A 82 4.96 -22.01 -2.52
N ILE A 83 4.19 -20.93 -2.29
CA ILE A 83 4.57 -19.57 -2.67
C ILE A 83 5.69 -19.10 -1.74
N VAL A 84 6.80 -18.65 -2.32
CA VAL A 84 7.97 -18.09 -1.64
C VAL A 84 8.23 -16.62 -1.99
N GLY A 85 7.45 -16.06 -2.91
CA GLY A 85 7.50 -14.64 -3.26
C GLY A 85 6.35 -14.22 -4.15
N ILE A 86 6.02 -12.93 -4.13
CA ILE A 86 4.92 -12.33 -4.91
C ILE A 86 5.30 -10.96 -5.46
N LEU A 87 4.72 -10.61 -6.59
CA LEU A 87 4.77 -9.27 -7.18
C LEU A 87 3.45 -8.96 -7.91
N PRO A 88 2.57 -8.13 -7.33
CA PRO A 88 1.38 -7.64 -8.00
C PRO A 88 1.75 -6.51 -8.97
N ILE A 89 1.25 -6.54 -10.19
CA ILE A 89 1.44 -5.49 -11.20
C ILE A 89 0.09 -5.12 -11.80
N VAL A 90 -0.14 -3.83 -11.94
CA VAL A 90 -1.27 -3.26 -12.69
C VAL A 90 -0.73 -2.58 -13.93
N VAL A 91 -1.32 -2.88 -15.08
CA VAL A 91 -0.92 -2.31 -16.36
C VAL A 91 -1.78 -1.07 -16.64
N LEU A 92 -1.13 0.07 -16.75
CA LEU A 92 -1.76 1.30 -17.18
C LEU A 92 -1.51 1.48 -18.67
N ASP A 93 -2.58 1.67 -19.43
CA ASP A 93 -2.53 1.97 -20.86
C ASP A 93 -3.22 3.30 -21.10
N THR A 94 -2.44 4.32 -21.44
CA THR A 94 -2.91 5.70 -21.51
C THR A 94 -2.47 6.36 -22.80
N TRP A 95 -3.32 7.19 -23.33
CA TRP A 95 -3.00 7.97 -24.51
C TRP A 95 -1.83 8.95 -24.29
N VAL A 96 -1.71 9.52 -23.06
CA VAL A 96 -0.67 10.52 -22.74
C VAL A 96 0.67 9.90 -22.42
N PHE A 97 0.68 8.84 -21.59
CA PHE A 97 1.92 8.25 -21.06
C PHE A 97 2.30 6.93 -21.73
N GLY A 98 1.43 6.40 -22.62
CA GLY A 98 1.60 5.10 -23.23
C GLY A 98 1.30 3.96 -22.26
N ARG A 99 1.85 2.78 -22.54
CA ARG A 99 1.64 1.56 -21.75
C ARG A 99 2.82 1.32 -20.81
N PHE A 100 2.52 1.09 -19.53
CA PHE A 100 3.53 0.84 -18.50
C PHE A 100 2.93 0.02 -17.34
N GLY A 101 3.81 -0.62 -16.57
CA GLY A 101 3.41 -1.38 -15.38
C GLY A 101 3.72 -0.63 -14.09
N VAL A 102 2.89 -0.79 -13.08
CA VAL A 102 3.15 -0.29 -11.72
C VAL A 102 2.78 -1.37 -10.71
N SER A 103 3.65 -1.60 -9.76
CA SER A 103 3.31 -2.46 -8.64
C SER A 103 2.35 -1.71 -7.70
N LEU A 104 1.05 -1.87 -7.94
CA LEU A 104 -0.09 -1.24 -7.27
C LEU A 104 -0.08 0.31 -7.36
N PRO A 105 -0.60 0.88 -8.46
CA PRO A 105 -0.82 2.32 -8.58
C PRO A 105 -1.88 2.80 -7.58
N PHE A 106 -1.95 4.12 -7.35
CA PHE A 106 -2.93 4.80 -6.50
C PHE A 106 -2.76 4.55 -4.99
N VAL A 107 -1.97 3.56 -4.58
CA VAL A 107 -1.60 3.26 -3.19
C VAL A 107 -0.10 3.45 -2.99
N ASN A 108 0.35 3.39 -1.73
CA ASN A 108 1.72 3.81 -1.41
C ASN A 108 2.75 2.68 -1.53
N TYR A 109 2.35 1.44 -1.31
CA TYR A 109 3.20 0.26 -1.26
C TYR A 109 2.68 -0.82 -2.20
N GLY A 110 3.53 -1.79 -2.57
CA GLY A 110 3.11 -2.88 -3.46
C GLY A 110 4.26 -3.56 -4.17
N GLY A 111 5.50 -3.38 -3.70
CA GLY A 111 6.69 -3.98 -4.29
C GLY A 111 6.77 -5.50 -4.15
N VAL A 112 7.94 -6.04 -4.43
CA VAL A 112 8.21 -7.48 -4.25
C VAL A 112 8.18 -7.83 -2.78
N VAL A 113 7.48 -8.89 -2.42
CA VAL A 113 7.57 -9.55 -1.12
C VAL A 113 8.08 -10.97 -1.33
N SER A 114 9.15 -11.36 -0.65
CA SER A 114 9.75 -12.68 -0.85
C SER A 114 10.52 -13.15 0.38
N SER A 115 10.41 -14.43 0.69
CA SER A 115 11.18 -15.11 1.73
C SER A 115 12.62 -15.46 1.29
N GLU A 116 12.94 -15.32 0.00
CA GLU A 116 14.20 -15.74 -0.59
C GLU A 116 14.66 -14.74 -1.65
N ASP A 117 15.96 -14.41 -1.65
CA ASP A 117 16.54 -13.50 -2.65
C ASP A 117 16.48 -14.05 -4.08
N GLU A 118 16.60 -15.38 -4.26
CA GLU A 118 16.47 -16.02 -5.57
C GLU A 118 15.06 -15.78 -6.14
N ALA A 119 14.02 -15.98 -5.34
CA ALA A 119 12.63 -15.76 -5.73
C ALA A 119 12.35 -14.28 -6.02
N ALA A 120 12.89 -13.36 -5.21
CA ALA A 120 12.76 -11.93 -5.45
C ALA A 120 13.38 -11.52 -6.79
N ARG A 121 14.59 -11.99 -7.10
CA ARG A 121 15.25 -11.74 -8.40
C ARG A 121 14.47 -12.33 -9.57
N ALA A 122 14.03 -13.58 -9.46
CA ALA A 122 13.26 -14.26 -10.50
C ALA A 122 11.94 -13.52 -10.82
N LEU A 123 11.24 -12.98 -9.79
CA LEU A 123 10.03 -12.17 -9.99
C LEU A 123 10.31 -10.90 -10.78
N VAL A 124 11.40 -10.17 -10.44
CA VAL A 124 11.76 -8.93 -11.14
C VAL A 124 12.23 -9.21 -12.56
N GLU A 125 13.00 -10.28 -12.78
CA GLU A 125 13.46 -10.70 -14.11
C GLU A 125 12.27 -11.04 -15.00
N GLU A 126 11.31 -11.83 -14.50
CA GLU A 126 10.10 -12.17 -15.25
C GLU A 126 9.23 -10.94 -15.54
N ALA A 127 9.02 -10.07 -14.56
CA ALA A 127 8.29 -8.82 -14.75
C ALA A 127 8.96 -7.90 -15.80
N SER A 128 10.29 -7.83 -15.78
CA SER A 128 11.09 -7.09 -16.76
C SER A 128 11.00 -7.71 -18.16
N ARG A 129 11.01 -9.04 -18.26
CA ARG A 129 10.82 -9.79 -19.51
C ARG A 129 9.44 -9.52 -20.11
N ILE A 130 8.39 -9.53 -19.28
CA ILE A 130 7.02 -9.20 -19.70
C ILE A 130 6.96 -7.74 -20.19
N ALA A 131 7.57 -6.81 -19.46
CA ALA A 131 7.59 -5.39 -19.82
C ALA A 131 8.29 -5.17 -21.17
N ALA A 132 9.44 -5.83 -21.40
CA ALA A 132 10.17 -5.77 -22.66
C ALA A 132 9.36 -6.38 -23.82
N ALA A 133 8.82 -7.59 -23.65
CA ALA A 133 8.04 -8.29 -24.67
C ALA A 133 6.79 -7.50 -25.09
N ARG A 134 6.15 -6.83 -24.12
CA ARG A 134 4.96 -6.01 -24.34
C ARG A 134 5.25 -4.55 -24.70
N ARG A 135 6.52 -4.17 -24.85
CA ARG A 135 7.01 -2.82 -25.22
C ARG A 135 6.51 -1.74 -24.26
N TRP A 136 6.54 -2.03 -22.95
CA TRP A 136 6.18 -1.04 -21.95
C TRP A 136 7.21 0.09 -21.92
N LYS A 137 6.74 1.30 -21.61
CA LYS A 137 7.61 2.47 -21.42
C LYS A 137 8.49 2.35 -20.18
N HIS A 138 7.97 1.73 -19.13
CA HIS A 138 8.69 1.40 -17.91
C HIS A 138 7.87 0.39 -17.07
N LEU A 139 8.53 -0.19 -16.07
CA LEU A 139 7.88 -0.89 -14.96
C LEU A 139 8.35 -0.21 -13.68
N GLU A 140 7.41 0.29 -12.86
CA GLU A 140 7.65 0.91 -11.56
C GLU A 140 7.34 -0.08 -10.45
N ILE A 141 8.31 -0.34 -9.56
CA ILE A 141 8.17 -1.22 -8.40
C ILE A 141 8.35 -0.38 -7.12
N ARG A 142 7.33 -0.37 -6.26
CA ARG A 142 7.25 0.53 -5.09
C ARG A 142 7.73 -0.15 -3.82
N HIS A 143 8.96 0.14 -3.40
CA HIS A 143 9.54 -0.31 -2.15
C HIS A 143 9.75 0.84 -1.16
N LEU A 144 10.04 0.51 0.11
CA LEU A 144 10.58 1.46 1.09
C LEU A 144 12.08 1.61 0.89
N ASP A 145 12.80 0.51 0.77
CA ASP A 145 14.25 0.49 0.62
C ASP A 145 14.64 0.00 -0.79
N GLN A 146 15.80 0.42 -1.29
CA GLN A 146 16.33 -0.10 -2.55
C GLN A 146 16.68 -1.59 -2.41
N ARG A 147 16.12 -2.42 -3.29
CA ARG A 147 16.28 -3.89 -3.26
C ARG A 147 17.01 -4.44 -4.48
N PHE A 148 16.91 -3.77 -5.62
CA PHE A 148 17.39 -4.29 -6.91
C PHE A 148 18.36 -3.29 -7.56
N PRO A 149 19.69 -3.44 -7.34
CA PRO A 149 20.70 -2.50 -7.85
C PRO A 149 20.71 -2.35 -9.38
N GLN A 150 20.18 -3.34 -10.11
CA GLN A 150 20.06 -3.30 -11.58
C GLN A 150 18.90 -2.43 -12.07
N LEU A 151 17.99 -2.01 -11.20
CA LEU A 151 16.89 -1.11 -11.51
C LEU A 151 17.28 0.34 -11.20
N ALA A 152 16.70 1.29 -11.94
CA ALA A 152 16.94 2.71 -11.70
C ALA A 152 16.14 3.20 -10.48
N PRO A 153 16.76 3.65 -9.36
CA PRO A 153 16.06 4.10 -8.18
C PRO A 153 15.56 5.54 -8.30
N LYS A 154 14.44 5.84 -7.65
CA LYS A 154 13.90 7.19 -7.49
C LYS A 154 13.47 7.44 -6.04
N HIS A 155 14.16 8.38 -5.36
CA HIS A 155 13.96 8.73 -3.95
C HIS A 155 13.28 10.10 -3.82
N HIS A 156 12.03 10.23 -4.26
CA HIS A 156 11.33 11.52 -4.29
C HIS A 156 10.14 11.59 -3.33
N LYS A 157 9.87 10.52 -2.61
CA LYS A 157 8.79 10.40 -1.63
C LYS A 157 9.30 9.85 -0.32
N VAL A 158 8.57 10.18 0.74
CA VAL A 158 8.73 9.60 2.09
C VAL A 158 7.38 9.15 2.60
N ALA A 159 7.35 8.03 3.32
CA ALA A 159 6.24 7.66 4.20
C ALA A 159 6.35 8.47 5.50
N MET A 160 5.25 8.69 6.18
CA MET A 160 5.21 9.53 7.40
C MET A 160 4.57 8.76 8.54
N TYR A 161 5.38 8.19 9.43
CA TYR A 161 4.95 7.30 10.50
C TYR A 161 4.91 8.00 11.85
N LEU A 162 3.85 7.79 12.60
CA LEU A 162 3.71 8.20 13.99
C LEU A 162 3.54 6.96 14.87
N PRO A 163 4.49 6.64 15.77
CA PRO A 163 4.27 5.66 16.82
C PRO A 163 3.13 6.13 17.72
N LEU A 164 2.14 5.25 17.94
CA LEU A 164 0.99 5.56 18.77
C LEU A 164 1.29 5.24 20.23
N ALA A 165 0.85 6.12 21.14
CA ALA A 165 0.88 5.88 22.57
C ALA A 165 -0.14 4.79 22.97
N ALA A 166 -0.01 4.26 24.19
CA ALA A 166 -0.85 3.16 24.67
C ALA A 166 -2.31 3.56 24.93
N ASP A 167 -2.59 4.84 25.11
CA ASP A 167 -3.92 5.38 25.37
C ASP A 167 -4.09 6.80 24.81
N GLU A 168 -5.34 7.25 24.74
CA GLU A 168 -5.71 8.57 24.20
C GLU A 168 -5.04 9.73 24.95
N THR A 169 -4.94 9.65 26.28
CA THR A 169 -4.37 10.73 27.11
C THR A 169 -2.90 10.92 26.79
N ARG A 170 -2.13 9.82 26.78
CA ARG A 170 -0.70 9.84 26.45
C ARG A 170 -0.47 10.25 25.00
N LEU A 171 -1.33 9.77 24.08
CA LEU A 171 -1.28 10.20 22.68
C LEU A 171 -1.44 11.72 22.58
N PHE A 172 -2.43 12.29 23.27
CA PHE A 172 -2.66 13.74 23.24
C PHE A 172 -1.49 14.53 23.84
N GLU A 173 -0.85 14.02 24.89
CA GLU A 173 0.35 14.61 25.49
C GLU A 173 1.57 14.54 24.57
N GLN A 174 1.72 13.47 23.81
CA GLN A 174 2.79 13.26 22.82
C GLN A 174 2.76 14.30 21.69
N ILE A 175 1.57 14.76 21.30
CA ILE A 175 1.39 15.71 20.20
C ILE A 175 1.87 17.11 20.63
N ASP A 176 2.48 17.84 19.68
CA ASP A 176 2.94 19.22 19.90
C ASP A 176 1.84 20.14 20.45
N ARG A 177 2.19 21.06 21.36
CA ARG A 177 1.25 21.99 22.01
C ARG A 177 0.44 22.81 21.01
N LYS A 178 1.06 23.23 19.90
CA LYS A 178 0.37 24.02 18.86
C LYS A 178 -0.74 23.18 18.19
N VAL A 179 -0.46 21.92 17.88
CA VAL A 179 -1.44 20.99 17.30
C VAL A 179 -2.56 20.72 18.29
N ARG A 180 -2.24 20.42 19.56
CA ARG A 180 -3.25 20.26 20.62
C ARG A 180 -4.20 21.46 20.73
N ASN A 181 -3.66 22.68 20.65
CA ASN A 181 -4.48 23.90 20.68
C ASN A 181 -5.40 24.01 19.45
N LEU A 182 -4.94 23.59 18.26
CA LEU A 182 -5.76 23.56 17.05
C LEU A 182 -6.87 22.50 17.14
N VAL A 183 -6.57 21.32 17.70
CA VAL A 183 -7.58 20.29 17.98
C VAL A 183 -8.64 20.81 18.93
N ARG A 184 -8.22 21.39 20.08
CA ARG A 184 -9.17 21.99 21.06
C ARG A 184 -10.01 23.13 20.45
N LYS A 185 -9.40 23.93 19.56
CA LYS A 185 -10.14 24.97 18.82
C LYS A 185 -11.20 24.34 17.92
N ALA A 186 -10.85 23.28 17.18
CA ALA A 186 -11.80 22.59 16.31
C ALA A 186 -12.95 21.95 17.11
N GLN A 187 -12.67 21.33 18.26
CA GLN A 187 -13.68 20.76 19.16
C GLN A 187 -14.69 21.79 19.68
N LYS A 188 -14.30 23.08 19.80
CA LYS A 188 -15.21 24.16 20.25
C LYS A 188 -16.18 24.62 19.15
N ASN A 189 -16.04 24.21 17.91
CA ASN A 189 -16.90 24.62 16.79
C ASN A 189 -18.20 23.80 16.66
N ASN A 190 -18.52 22.96 17.64
CA ASN A 190 -19.72 22.10 17.64
C ASN A 190 -19.82 21.23 16.38
N PHE A 191 -18.71 20.75 15.87
CA PHE A 191 -18.69 19.74 14.84
C PHE A 191 -19.05 18.37 15.43
N ASP A 192 -19.89 17.63 14.71
CA ASP A 192 -20.11 16.21 14.97
C ASP A 192 -19.05 15.39 14.24
N THR A 193 -18.74 14.20 14.78
CA THR A 193 -17.88 13.23 14.13
C THR A 193 -18.62 11.92 13.92
N ALA A 194 -18.31 11.25 12.82
CA ALA A 194 -18.91 9.98 12.50
C ALA A 194 -17.92 9.05 11.79
N GLN A 195 -18.16 7.76 11.90
CA GLN A 195 -17.41 6.72 11.23
C GLN A 195 -18.39 5.77 10.54
N GLY A 196 -17.88 5.04 9.53
CA GLY A 196 -18.68 4.03 8.86
C GLY A 196 -17.96 3.39 7.67
N GLY A 197 -18.71 2.61 6.93
CA GLY A 197 -18.28 1.90 5.73
C GLY A 197 -18.91 2.49 4.46
N VAL A 198 -19.35 1.59 3.59
CA VAL A 198 -19.89 1.95 2.28
C VAL A 198 -21.16 2.80 2.35
N GLU A 199 -21.93 2.69 3.43
CA GLU A 199 -23.16 3.46 3.66
C GLU A 199 -22.90 4.97 3.78
N ARG A 200 -21.66 5.37 4.14
CA ARG A 200 -21.23 6.77 4.24
C ARG A 200 -20.41 7.27 3.06
N LEU A 201 -20.30 6.47 2.01
CA LEU A 201 -19.51 6.81 0.81
C LEU A 201 -19.96 8.15 0.18
N GLY A 202 -21.25 8.41 0.15
CA GLY A 202 -21.78 9.66 -0.42
C GLY A 202 -21.26 10.92 0.28
N GLU A 203 -21.22 10.91 1.61
CA GLU A 203 -20.72 12.01 2.46
C GLU A 203 -19.20 12.20 2.27
N PHE A 204 -18.45 11.10 2.29
CA PHE A 204 -17.00 11.13 2.01
C PHE A 204 -16.72 11.71 0.63
N TYR A 205 -17.40 11.19 -0.40
CA TYR A 205 -17.15 11.59 -1.79
C TYR A 205 -17.48 13.05 -2.05
N GLN A 206 -18.53 13.58 -1.42
CA GLN A 206 -18.90 14.99 -1.51
C GLN A 206 -17.73 15.92 -1.10
N VAL A 207 -17.07 15.63 0.01
CA VAL A 207 -15.91 16.41 0.47
C VAL A 207 -14.69 16.14 -0.40
N PHE A 208 -14.42 14.88 -0.69
CA PHE A 208 -13.24 14.45 -1.43
C PHE A 208 -13.22 15.05 -2.84
N ALA A 209 -14.29 14.89 -3.59
CA ALA A 209 -14.38 15.37 -4.96
C ALA A 209 -14.23 16.89 -5.06
N ARG A 210 -14.85 17.62 -4.13
CA ARG A 210 -14.75 19.09 -4.08
C ARG A 210 -13.33 19.54 -3.76
N ASN A 211 -12.69 18.93 -2.77
CA ASN A 211 -11.31 19.25 -2.41
C ASN A 211 -10.34 18.92 -3.56
N MET A 212 -10.49 17.78 -4.23
CA MET A 212 -9.64 17.39 -5.37
C MET A 212 -9.78 18.39 -6.54
N ARG A 213 -10.99 18.83 -6.88
CA ARG A 213 -11.21 19.88 -7.86
C ARG A 213 -10.51 21.18 -7.46
N ASP A 214 -10.64 21.60 -6.19
CA ASP A 214 -10.05 22.84 -5.66
C ASP A 214 -8.51 22.79 -5.63
N LEU A 215 -7.93 21.59 -5.48
CA LEU A 215 -6.49 21.35 -5.61
C LEU A 215 -5.99 21.28 -7.06
N GLY A 216 -6.92 21.21 -8.04
CA GLY A 216 -6.55 21.05 -9.45
C GLY A 216 -6.18 19.62 -9.84
N THR A 217 -6.62 18.64 -9.06
CA THR A 217 -6.32 17.21 -9.26
C THR A 217 -7.58 16.48 -9.74
N PRO A 218 -7.53 15.69 -10.85
CA PRO A 218 -8.62 14.83 -11.24
C PRO A 218 -8.99 13.84 -10.14
N VAL A 219 -10.29 13.63 -9.94
CA VAL A 219 -10.82 12.79 -8.87
C VAL A 219 -11.05 11.35 -9.35
N TYR A 220 -10.86 10.36 -8.46
CA TYR A 220 -11.30 8.97 -8.68
C TYR A 220 -12.82 8.90 -8.73
N ALA A 221 -13.34 7.90 -9.46
CA ALA A 221 -14.78 7.61 -9.42
C ALA A 221 -15.20 7.11 -8.02
N PRO A 222 -16.45 7.38 -7.59
CA PRO A 222 -16.95 6.82 -6.31
C PRO A 222 -16.89 5.29 -6.29
N SER A 223 -17.06 4.63 -7.44
CA SER A 223 -16.94 3.16 -7.57
C SER A 223 -15.58 2.59 -7.13
N PHE A 224 -14.50 3.37 -7.19
CA PHE A 224 -13.21 2.94 -6.66
C PHE A 224 -13.25 2.79 -5.13
N PHE A 225 -13.75 3.80 -4.44
CA PHE A 225 -13.87 3.76 -2.98
C PHE A 225 -14.92 2.73 -2.53
N GLU A 226 -16.01 2.58 -3.30
CA GLU A 226 -17.00 1.54 -3.06
C GLU A 226 -16.38 0.14 -3.15
N ALA A 227 -15.59 -0.11 -4.20
CA ALA A 227 -14.87 -1.38 -4.37
C ALA A 227 -13.91 -1.65 -3.21
N VAL A 228 -13.16 -0.64 -2.74
CA VAL A 228 -12.26 -0.76 -1.58
C VAL A 228 -13.06 -1.09 -0.30
N LEU A 229 -14.11 -0.33 -0.01
CA LEU A 229 -14.92 -0.52 1.21
C LEU A 229 -15.64 -1.87 1.22
N ARG A 230 -16.10 -2.37 0.07
CA ARG A 230 -16.74 -3.69 -0.06
C ARG A 230 -15.73 -4.84 0.01
N ALA A 231 -14.54 -4.66 -0.58
CA ALA A 231 -13.49 -5.68 -0.56
C ALA A 231 -12.84 -5.83 0.82
N PHE A 232 -12.83 -4.77 1.62
CA PHE A 232 -12.12 -4.71 2.90
C PHE A 232 -13.00 -4.13 4.03
N PRO A 233 -14.18 -4.68 4.33
CA PRO A 233 -15.13 -4.10 5.30
C PRO A 233 -14.56 -3.99 6.71
N ASP A 234 -13.66 -4.91 7.10
CA ASP A 234 -13.03 -4.92 8.42
C ASP A 234 -11.72 -4.11 8.50
N ARG A 235 -11.25 -3.56 7.36
CA ARG A 235 -9.96 -2.86 7.26
C ARG A 235 -10.08 -1.43 6.79
N ALA A 236 -11.03 -1.16 5.88
CA ALA A 236 -11.28 0.17 5.34
C ALA A 236 -12.40 0.86 6.11
N ARG A 237 -12.15 2.07 6.60
CA ARG A 237 -13.11 2.84 7.41
C ARG A 237 -13.13 4.29 6.96
N LEU A 238 -14.32 4.85 6.83
CA LEU A 238 -14.53 6.27 6.60
C LEU A 238 -14.62 7.02 7.94
N HIS A 239 -14.00 8.19 7.99
CA HIS A 239 -14.13 9.14 9.09
C HIS A 239 -14.63 10.46 8.54
N LEU A 240 -15.56 11.09 9.24
CA LEU A 240 -16.25 12.30 8.83
C LEU A 240 -16.26 13.33 9.95
N VAL A 241 -16.13 14.58 9.59
CA VAL A 241 -16.46 15.73 10.43
C VAL A 241 -17.63 16.46 9.79
N LEU A 242 -18.66 16.73 10.56
CA LEU A 242 -19.94 17.27 10.10
C LEU A 242 -20.20 18.62 10.78
N ASP A 243 -20.67 19.59 10.01
CA ASP A 243 -21.26 20.83 10.51
C ASP A 243 -22.79 20.78 10.26
N LYS A 244 -23.59 20.63 11.34
CA LYS A 244 -25.05 20.49 11.25
C LYS A 244 -25.48 19.44 10.21
N ALA A 245 -24.91 18.25 10.32
CA ALA A 245 -25.09 17.12 9.40
C ALA A 245 -24.47 17.27 7.99
N ALA A 246 -23.89 18.41 7.62
CA ALA A 246 -23.19 18.57 6.35
C ALA A 246 -21.72 18.12 6.50
N PRO A 247 -21.18 17.23 5.62
CA PRO A 247 -19.79 16.80 5.72
C PRO A 247 -18.84 17.91 5.29
N VAL A 248 -17.86 18.25 6.16
CA VAL A 248 -16.89 19.33 5.94
C VAL A 248 -15.45 18.84 5.91
N ALA A 249 -15.17 17.68 6.49
CA ALA A 249 -13.92 16.96 6.31
C ALA A 249 -14.19 15.45 6.31
N ALA A 250 -13.40 14.71 5.53
CA ALA A 250 -13.58 13.27 5.36
C ALA A 250 -12.26 12.59 5.03
N SER A 251 -12.13 11.34 5.48
CA SER A 251 -10.98 10.48 5.17
C SER A 251 -11.40 9.03 5.03
N LEU A 252 -10.56 8.24 4.34
CA LEU A 252 -10.59 6.79 4.36
C LEU A 252 -9.29 6.31 4.98
N THR A 253 -9.39 5.47 6.02
CA THR A 253 -8.26 4.77 6.61
C THR A 253 -8.25 3.31 6.19
N PHE A 254 -7.07 2.70 6.17
CA PHE A 254 -6.88 1.29 5.84
C PHE A 254 -5.98 0.63 6.90
N ALA A 255 -6.51 -0.38 7.60
CA ALA A 255 -5.82 -1.06 8.68
C ALA A 255 -5.14 -2.34 8.19
N TRP A 256 -3.89 -2.53 8.61
CA TRP A 256 -3.14 -3.76 8.40
C TRP A 256 -2.26 -4.08 9.60
N ARG A 257 -2.51 -5.21 10.26
CA ARG A 257 -1.78 -5.60 11.48
C ARG A 257 -1.79 -4.47 12.52
N ASP A 258 -0.64 -4.06 12.96
CA ASP A 258 -0.45 -3.01 13.98
C ASP A 258 -0.50 -1.58 13.44
N MET A 259 -0.78 -1.41 12.13
CA MET A 259 -0.73 -0.11 11.45
C MET A 259 -2.08 0.29 10.88
N VAL A 260 -2.40 1.58 10.98
CA VAL A 260 -3.47 2.23 10.22
C VAL A 260 -2.87 3.28 9.31
N GLU A 261 -3.17 3.21 8.03
CA GLU A 261 -2.78 4.22 7.04
C GLU A 261 -3.98 5.10 6.67
N VAL A 262 -3.72 6.38 6.38
CA VAL A 262 -4.69 7.30 5.78
C VAL A 262 -4.27 7.68 4.36
N PRO A 263 -4.64 6.87 3.35
CA PRO A 263 -4.28 7.15 1.96
C PRO A 263 -5.05 8.35 1.38
N TRP A 264 -6.27 8.62 1.86
CA TRP A 264 -7.10 9.72 1.36
C TRP A 264 -7.73 10.48 2.51
N ALA A 265 -7.47 11.79 2.56
CA ALA A 265 -8.09 12.73 3.50
C ALA A 265 -8.32 14.07 2.79
N SER A 266 -9.43 14.71 3.09
CA SER A 266 -9.85 15.96 2.49
C SER A 266 -10.62 16.82 3.48
N SER A 267 -10.56 18.14 3.31
CA SER A 267 -11.41 19.09 4.04
C SER A 267 -11.77 20.26 3.12
N LEU A 268 -12.96 20.81 3.31
CA LEU A 268 -13.43 21.94 2.54
C LEU A 268 -12.69 23.21 2.92
N LYS A 269 -12.24 23.97 1.93
CA LYS A 269 -11.37 25.13 2.15
C LYS A 269 -12.07 26.28 2.86
N GLU A 270 -13.36 26.44 2.70
CA GLU A 270 -14.19 27.46 3.38
C GLU A 270 -14.26 27.26 4.88
N TYR A 271 -14.03 26.04 5.37
CA TYR A 271 -13.98 25.70 6.79
C TYR A 271 -12.57 25.78 7.39
N ARG A 272 -11.55 26.19 6.62
CA ARG A 272 -10.15 26.22 7.08
C ARG A 272 -9.94 26.96 8.38
N ALA A 273 -10.67 28.08 8.59
CA ALA A 273 -10.58 28.88 9.82
C ALA A 273 -11.03 28.12 11.07
N GLN A 274 -11.93 27.16 10.94
CA GLN A 274 -12.47 26.31 12.01
C GLN A 274 -11.66 25.01 12.20
N SER A 275 -10.73 24.73 11.28
CA SER A 275 -9.77 23.61 11.36
C SER A 275 -10.40 22.20 11.46
N PRO A 276 -11.44 21.83 10.68
CA PRO A 276 -12.07 20.51 10.77
C PRO A 276 -11.11 19.37 10.42
N ASN A 277 -10.06 19.63 9.61
CA ASN A 277 -9.02 18.65 9.33
C ASN A 277 -8.21 18.27 10.60
N MET A 278 -8.04 19.19 11.55
CA MET A 278 -7.36 18.88 12.82
C MET A 278 -8.22 17.95 13.68
N LEU A 279 -9.53 18.14 13.70
CA LEU A 279 -10.45 17.24 14.37
C LEU A 279 -10.50 15.88 13.66
N LEU A 280 -10.56 15.87 12.33
CA LEU A 280 -10.55 14.64 11.54
C LEU A 280 -9.32 13.75 11.84
N TYR A 281 -8.12 14.35 11.83
CA TYR A 281 -6.89 13.61 12.13
C TYR A 281 -6.84 13.16 13.58
N TRP A 282 -7.30 13.98 14.51
CA TRP A 282 -7.39 13.59 15.92
C TRP A 282 -8.31 12.37 16.10
N GLU A 283 -9.49 12.37 15.47
CA GLU A 283 -10.43 11.25 15.55
C GLU A 283 -9.88 9.98 14.94
N MET A 284 -9.15 10.05 13.81
CA MET A 284 -8.47 8.91 13.24
C MET A 284 -7.42 8.31 14.18
N LEU A 285 -6.58 9.17 14.77
CA LEU A 285 -5.52 8.78 15.71
C LEU A 285 -6.12 8.15 16.98
N ARG A 286 -7.16 8.77 17.55
CA ARG A 286 -7.87 8.30 18.73
C ARG A 286 -8.49 6.92 18.47
N THR A 287 -9.13 6.76 17.31
CA THR A 287 -9.70 5.48 16.88
C THR A 287 -8.62 4.40 16.71
N ALA A 288 -7.50 4.73 16.09
CA ALA A 288 -6.40 3.79 15.90
C ALA A 288 -5.84 3.28 17.25
N VAL A 289 -5.73 4.16 18.26
CA VAL A 289 -5.33 3.76 19.62
C VAL A 289 -6.38 2.89 20.29
N ALA A 290 -7.66 3.25 20.18
CA ALA A 290 -8.76 2.48 20.75
C ALA A 290 -8.88 1.07 20.14
N ASP A 291 -8.57 0.93 18.84
CA ASP A 291 -8.54 -0.34 18.12
C ASP A 291 -7.24 -1.15 18.39
N GLY A 292 -6.29 -0.61 19.18
CA GLY A 292 -5.06 -1.29 19.60
C GLY A 292 -3.91 -1.25 18.60
N HIS A 293 -3.98 -0.39 17.59
CA HIS A 293 -2.88 -0.21 16.65
C HIS A 293 -1.69 0.52 17.27
N LYS A 294 -0.48 0.26 16.77
CA LYS A 294 0.77 0.81 17.31
C LYS A 294 1.39 1.90 16.44
N THR A 295 1.00 1.97 15.18
CA THR A 295 1.56 2.92 14.22
C THR A 295 0.45 3.54 13.38
N PHE A 296 0.52 4.86 13.19
CA PHE A 296 -0.31 5.57 12.24
C PHE A 296 0.55 6.06 11.07
N ASP A 297 0.22 5.62 9.87
CA ASP A 297 0.85 6.08 8.63
C ASP A 297 0.01 7.19 8.00
N PHE A 298 0.55 8.40 8.01
CA PHE A 298 -0.07 9.55 7.34
C PHE A 298 -0.01 9.46 5.80
N GLY A 299 0.51 8.37 5.25
CA GLY A 299 0.73 8.19 3.83
C GLY A 299 1.94 8.99 3.31
N ARG A 300 2.19 8.85 2.01
CA ARG A 300 3.35 9.46 1.36
C ARG A 300 3.31 10.99 1.33
N SER A 301 4.49 11.59 1.34
CA SER A 301 4.69 13.04 1.12
C SER A 301 5.91 13.30 0.25
N THR A 302 5.95 14.46 -0.38
CA THR A 302 7.19 15.00 -0.95
C THR A 302 7.88 15.80 0.14
N PRO A 303 9.16 15.57 0.44
CA PRO A 303 9.91 16.38 1.40
C PRO A 303 9.74 17.87 1.16
N ASP A 304 9.68 18.63 2.25
CA ASP A 304 9.59 20.10 2.29
C ASP A 304 8.31 20.74 1.71
N GLU A 305 7.34 19.92 1.25
CA GLU A 305 6.03 20.42 0.83
C GLU A 305 5.05 20.63 1.99
N GLY A 306 3.97 21.37 1.77
CA GLY A 306 2.98 21.69 2.79
C GLY A 306 2.36 20.47 3.48
N THR A 307 2.12 19.38 2.74
CA THR A 307 1.61 18.11 3.27
C THR A 307 2.63 17.42 4.18
N PHE A 308 3.91 17.49 3.86
CA PHE A 308 5.00 16.99 4.70
C PHE A 308 5.07 17.75 6.02
N GLN A 309 5.05 19.11 5.97
CA GLN A 309 5.07 19.93 7.17
C GLN A 309 3.82 19.72 8.04
N PHE A 310 2.64 19.55 7.41
CA PHE A 310 1.41 19.22 8.11
C PHE A 310 1.54 17.91 8.91
N LYS A 311 2.10 16.85 8.32
CA LYS A 311 2.28 15.56 8.99
C LYS A 311 3.35 15.61 10.07
N ARG A 312 4.44 16.33 9.82
CA ARG A 312 5.51 16.52 10.81
C ARG A 312 5.04 17.21 12.09
N GLN A 313 4.15 18.19 11.99
CA GLN A 313 3.64 18.88 13.20
C GLN A 313 2.85 17.95 14.14
N TRP A 314 2.33 16.81 13.64
CA TRP A 314 1.71 15.77 14.46
C TRP A 314 2.73 14.87 15.15
N GLY A 315 4.01 15.03 14.88
CA GLY A 315 5.09 14.16 15.37
C GLY A 315 5.42 12.99 14.43
N ALA A 316 4.84 12.96 13.22
CA ALA A 316 5.17 11.91 12.26
C ALA A 316 6.61 12.05 11.74
N GLU A 317 7.32 10.94 11.73
CA GLU A 317 8.69 10.85 11.26
C GLU A 317 8.76 10.37 9.81
N PRO A 318 9.61 11.00 8.96
CA PRO A 318 9.76 10.59 7.59
C PRO A 318 10.60 9.31 7.47
N ARG A 319 10.12 8.35 6.70
CA ARG A 319 10.87 7.18 6.24
C ARG A 319 11.03 7.27 4.72
N PRO A 320 12.25 7.31 4.18
CA PRO A 320 12.48 7.33 2.74
C PRO A 320 11.74 6.20 2.03
N MET A 321 11.30 6.45 0.81
CA MET A 321 10.75 5.44 -0.09
C MET A 321 11.65 5.34 -1.32
N CYS A 322 11.85 4.14 -1.81
CA CYS A 322 12.57 3.87 -3.04
C CYS A 322 11.64 3.23 -4.08
N TRP A 323 11.37 3.94 -5.13
CA TRP A 323 10.68 3.39 -6.29
C TRP A 323 11.72 2.99 -7.33
N GLU A 324 11.72 1.74 -7.73
CA GLU A 324 12.70 1.14 -8.63
C GLU A 324 12.09 0.92 -10.00
N TYR A 325 12.81 1.29 -11.05
CA TYR A 325 12.29 1.29 -12.41
C TYR A 325 13.11 0.37 -13.32
N TRP A 326 12.42 -0.57 -13.96
CA TRP A 326 12.94 -1.14 -15.19
C TRP A 326 12.61 -0.18 -16.35
N LEU A 327 13.61 0.08 -17.17
CA LEU A 327 13.54 1.00 -18.32
C LEU A 327 14.06 0.29 -19.58
N PRO A 328 13.43 0.47 -20.75
CA PRO A 328 14.04 0.08 -22.01
C PRO A 328 15.38 0.80 -22.21
N ALA A 329 16.30 0.20 -22.96
CA ALA A 329 17.60 0.80 -23.27
C ALA A 329 17.43 2.22 -23.85
N GLY A 330 18.21 3.18 -23.31
CA GLY A 330 18.20 4.58 -23.77
C GLY A 330 17.02 5.42 -23.24
N GLN A 331 16.13 4.87 -22.39
CA GLN A 331 15.07 5.65 -21.76
C GLN A 331 15.52 6.21 -20.40
N SER A 332 14.98 7.38 -20.05
CA SER A 332 15.18 8.02 -18.74
C SER A 332 13.99 7.81 -17.83
N LEU A 333 14.20 8.05 -16.53
CA LEU A 333 13.13 8.02 -15.52
C LEU A 333 11.96 8.94 -15.92
N PRO A 334 10.70 8.49 -15.77
CA PRO A 334 9.55 9.31 -16.09
C PRO A 334 9.45 10.51 -15.14
N ASP A 335 9.23 11.70 -15.72
CA ASP A 335 8.91 12.92 -14.96
C ASP A 335 7.40 13.17 -15.00
N GLN A 336 6.72 12.70 -14.00
CA GLN A 336 5.28 12.87 -13.79
C GLN A 336 4.96 13.89 -12.67
N SER A 337 5.94 14.75 -12.33
CA SER A 337 5.78 15.75 -11.27
C SER A 337 4.68 16.76 -11.64
N PRO A 338 3.69 17.03 -10.75
CA PRO A 338 2.73 18.13 -10.93
C PRO A 338 3.40 19.52 -11.05
N LYS A 339 4.66 19.65 -10.59
CA LYS A 339 5.46 20.89 -10.71
C LYS A 339 5.99 21.13 -12.11
N ASN A 340 5.87 20.18 -13.03
CA ASN A 340 6.21 20.40 -14.41
C ASN A 340 5.32 21.50 -14.99
N SER A 341 5.94 22.58 -15.49
CA SER A 341 5.25 23.75 -16.01
C SER A 341 4.18 23.45 -17.07
N LYS A 342 4.35 22.32 -17.77
CA LYS A 342 3.38 21.83 -18.75
C LYS A 342 1.98 21.55 -18.15
N PHE A 343 1.90 21.24 -16.86
CA PHE A 343 0.63 20.96 -16.17
C PHE A 343 0.04 22.18 -15.46
N ALA A 344 0.80 23.26 -15.25
CA ALA A 344 0.34 24.42 -14.49
C ALA A 344 -0.96 25.06 -15.05
N THR A 345 -1.02 25.22 -16.37
CA THR A 345 -2.21 25.76 -17.06
C THR A 345 -3.40 24.81 -16.92
N ALA A 346 -3.17 23.49 -17.10
CA ALA A 346 -4.22 22.48 -16.97
C ALA A 346 -4.79 22.45 -15.54
N ILE A 347 -3.93 22.53 -14.51
CA ILE A 347 -4.30 22.62 -13.09
C ILE A 347 -5.17 23.86 -12.85
N SER A 348 -4.75 25.04 -13.34
CA SER A 348 -5.50 26.29 -13.16
C SER A 348 -6.89 26.26 -13.85
N LEU A 349 -6.98 25.65 -15.02
CA LEU A 349 -8.25 25.46 -15.72
C LEU A 349 -9.15 24.46 -14.96
N TRP A 350 -8.57 23.36 -14.46
CA TRP A 350 -9.28 22.34 -13.71
C TRP A 350 -9.96 22.92 -12.47
N GLN A 351 -9.25 23.77 -11.72
CA GLN A 351 -9.76 24.44 -10.52
C GLN A 351 -11.01 25.29 -10.77
N LYS A 352 -11.23 25.74 -12.00
CA LYS A 352 -12.36 26.57 -12.41
C LYS A 352 -13.56 25.78 -12.96
N LEU A 353 -13.41 24.46 -13.16
CA LEU A 353 -14.48 23.63 -13.67
C LEU A 353 -15.65 23.56 -12.68
N PRO A 354 -16.91 23.54 -13.18
CA PRO A 354 -18.04 23.12 -12.38
C PRO A 354 -17.80 21.72 -11.79
N LEU A 355 -18.18 21.50 -10.55
CA LEU A 355 -17.91 20.24 -9.84
C LEU A 355 -18.46 19.01 -10.60
N GLY A 356 -19.67 19.13 -11.16
CA GLY A 356 -20.26 18.05 -11.96
C GLY A 356 -19.41 17.67 -13.18
N VAL A 357 -18.81 18.66 -13.86
CA VAL A 357 -17.92 18.41 -15.00
C VAL A 357 -16.62 17.76 -14.54
N ALA A 358 -16.02 18.28 -13.45
CA ALA A 358 -14.80 17.69 -12.86
C ALA A 358 -15.02 16.23 -12.43
N ASN A 359 -16.17 15.91 -11.84
CA ASN A 359 -16.54 14.57 -11.42
C ASN A 359 -16.83 13.62 -12.60
N ALA A 360 -17.35 14.12 -13.70
CA ALA A 360 -17.60 13.31 -14.90
C ALA A 360 -16.31 13.01 -15.68
N VAL A 361 -15.42 13.99 -15.81
CA VAL A 361 -14.19 13.86 -16.63
C VAL A 361 -13.01 13.30 -15.80
N GLY A 362 -12.94 13.65 -14.51
CA GLY A 362 -11.84 13.28 -13.61
C GLY A 362 -11.48 11.80 -13.63
N PRO A 363 -12.44 10.88 -13.47
CA PRO A 363 -12.18 9.45 -13.46
C PRO A 363 -11.49 8.92 -14.72
N HIS A 364 -11.81 9.51 -15.89
CA HIS A 364 -11.19 9.11 -17.15
C HIS A 364 -9.74 9.57 -17.28
N ILE A 365 -9.37 10.63 -16.59
CA ILE A 365 -7.99 11.15 -16.57
C ILE A 365 -7.17 10.44 -15.49
N VAL A 366 -7.67 10.41 -14.24
CA VAL A 366 -6.91 9.91 -13.09
C VAL A 366 -6.58 8.43 -13.20
N ARG A 367 -7.39 7.63 -13.87
CA ARG A 367 -7.10 6.20 -14.10
C ARG A 367 -5.75 5.96 -14.81
N GLY A 368 -5.21 6.96 -15.48
CA GLY A 368 -3.93 6.89 -16.18
C GLY A 368 -2.76 7.53 -15.43
N ILE A 369 -2.96 8.03 -14.21
CA ILE A 369 -1.94 8.71 -13.40
C ILE A 369 -1.69 7.88 -12.15
N PRO A 370 -0.55 7.14 -12.03
CA PRO A 370 -0.27 6.19 -10.95
C PRO A 370 0.00 6.81 -9.59
#